data_7cafd0cde42af87e5a879881be465e0c
#
_entry.id   7cafd0cde42af87e5a879881be465e0c
#
_cell.length_a   1.000
_cell.length_b   1.000
_cell.length_c   1.000
_cell.angle_alpha   90.00
_cell.angle_beta   90.00
_cell.angle_gamma   90.00
#
_symmetry.space_group_name_H-M   'P 1'
#
loop_
_entity.id
_entity.type
_entity.pdbx_description
1 polymer ?
#
loop_
_entity_poly.entity_id
_entity_poly.type
_entity_poly.pdbx_seq_one_letter_code
_entity_poly.pdbx_strand_id
1 'polypeptide(L)'
;MGDESGMDNEKPVHRVRLHAFSMGRYPVTNRQYRAFMDDCRVPPPPFILEDAFSDPEKPVVGVTWHEAVAYCDWLGNRVAGRIRLPTEAEWEWAARGGLESKRYPWGDEAPSERPFAGYDTQRGGPERVGRNETNGFGLYDVAGGVHEWCSDFYDARYYCFSPEENPPGPVTGERRVSRGGSWRHGVKFSRCAQRSSLNPAFRYSDFGFRVVLSAVGEPGG
;
A
#
# COMPACT_ATOMS: atom_id res chain seq x y z
N MET A 1 14.55 8.00 -0.04
CA MET A 1 13.86 6.79 -0.47
C MET A 1 14.89 5.69 -0.73
N GLY A 2 14.57 4.43 -0.45
CA GLY A 2 15.48 3.29 -0.57
C GLY A 2 16.20 2.89 0.72
N ASP A 3 17.06 1.86 0.63
CA ASP A 3 17.87 1.35 1.74
C ASP A 3 19.17 0.71 1.20
N GLU A 4 20.33 1.27 1.54
CA GLU A 4 21.64 0.75 1.11
C GLU A 4 21.95 -0.64 1.70
N SER A 5 21.37 -0.98 2.84
CA SER A 5 21.48 -2.30 3.46
C SER A 5 20.43 -3.29 2.98
N GLY A 6 19.51 -2.84 2.12
CA GLY A 6 18.40 -3.60 1.59
C GLY A 6 18.76 -4.45 0.36
N MET A 7 17.73 -4.88 -0.35
CA MET A 7 17.88 -5.64 -1.60
C MET A 7 18.38 -4.73 -2.74
N ASP A 8 18.90 -5.31 -3.80
CA ASP A 8 19.44 -4.53 -4.93
C ASP A 8 18.42 -3.60 -5.60
N ASN A 9 17.15 -3.99 -5.60
CA ASN A 9 16.07 -3.15 -6.13
C ASN A 9 15.65 -2.00 -5.21
N GLU A 10 16.21 -1.92 -3.99
CA GLU A 10 16.00 -0.83 -3.05
C GLU A 10 17.10 0.25 -3.14
N LYS A 11 18.08 0.04 -4.05
CA LYS A 11 19.26 0.88 -4.24
C LYS A 11 19.24 1.62 -5.59
N PRO A 12 19.95 2.75 -5.67
CA PRO A 12 20.60 3.49 -4.58
C PRO A 12 19.59 4.23 -3.70
N VAL A 13 19.98 4.56 -2.48
CA VAL A 13 19.26 5.56 -1.70
C VAL A 13 19.32 6.88 -2.44
N HIS A 14 18.18 7.54 -2.61
CA HIS A 14 18.10 8.79 -3.36
C HIS A 14 17.12 9.76 -2.71
N ARG A 15 17.29 11.05 -3.02
CA ARG A 15 16.41 12.10 -2.53
C ARG A 15 15.14 12.14 -3.38
N VAL A 16 14.00 12.28 -2.69
CA VAL A 16 12.70 12.51 -3.32
C VAL A 16 12.01 13.68 -2.64
N ARG A 17 11.38 14.54 -3.43
CA ARG A 17 10.49 15.61 -2.98
C ARG A 17 9.08 15.27 -3.45
N LEU A 18 8.13 15.39 -2.54
CA LEU A 18 6.73 15.11 -2.81
C LEU A 18 5.89 16.36 -2.55
N HIS A 19 4.92 16.60 -3.41
CA HIS A 19 3.88 17.57 -3.13
C HIS A 19 3.02 17.10 -1.96
N ALA A 20 2.25 18.02 -1.39
CA ALA A 20 1.35 17.69 -0.28
C ALA A 20 0.22 16.75 -0.75
N PHE A 21 -0.03 15.72 0.04
CA PHE A 21 -1.14 14.79 -0.17
C PHE A 21 -1.72 14.34 1.17
N SER A 22 -2.91 13.82 1.15
CA SER A 22 -3.49 13.10 2.29
C SER A 22 -3.60 11.62 1.95
N MET A 23 -3.30 10.74 2.91
CA MET A 23 -3.36 9.29 2.71
C MET A 23 -4.41 8.68 3.64
N GLY A 24 -5.12 7.68 3.14
CA GLY A 24 -6.06 6.89 3.93
C GLY A 24 -5.38 6.31 5.17
N ARG A 25 -5.96 6.58 6.34
CA ARG A 25 -5.43 6.15 7.64
C ARG A 25 -5.28 4.64 7.74
N TYR A 26 -6.15 3.91 7.06
CA TYR A 26 -6.20 2.46 6.98
C TYR A 26 -6.18 2.00 5.54
N PRO A 27 -5.80 0.74 5.26
CA PRO A 27 -6.18 0.09 4.01
C PRO A 27 -7.70 0.13 3.82
N VAL A 28 -8.16 0.13 2.58
CA VAL A 28 -9.61 0.09 2.28
C VAL A 28 -10.21 -1.18 2.86
N THR A 29 -11.28 -1.02 3.64
CA THR A 29 -11.96 -2.14 4.32
C THR A 29 -13.02 -2.80 3.44
N ASN A 30 -13.40 -4.04 3.80
CA ASN A 30 -14.51 -4.74 3.16
C ASN A 30 -15.81 -3.92 3.21
N ARG A 31 -16.10 -3.22 4.31
CA ARG A 31 -17.27 -2.34 4.42
C ARG A 31 -17.26 -1.26 3.36
N GLN A 32 -16.12 -0.58 3.19
CA GLN A 32 -15.97 0.48 2.20
C GLN A 32 -16.05 -0.05 0.77
N TYR A 33 -15.42 -1.20 0.52
CA TYR A 33 -15.43 -1.80 -0.80
C TYR A 33 -16.80 -2.36 -1.19
N ARG A 34 -17.59 -2.87 -0.22
CA ARG A 34 -18.98 -3.30 -0.44
C ARG A 34 -19.87 -2.15 -0.91
N ALA A 35 -19.71 -0.94 -0.35
CA ALA A 35 -20.43 0.22 -0.82
C ALA A 35 -20.15 0.53 -2.31
N PHE A 36 -18.91 0.38 -2.76
CA PHE A 36 -18.55 0.47 -4.17
C PHE A 36 -19.20 -0.63 -5.02
N MET A 37 -19.14 -1.86 -4.53
CA MET A 37 -19.74 -3.00 -5.25
C MET A 37 -21.24 -2.81 -5.43
N ASP A 38 -21.95 -2.42 -4.39
CA ASP A 38 -23.40 -2.25 -4.41
C ASP A 38 -23.83 -1.13 -5.38
N ASP A 39 -23.08 -0.05 -5.39
CA ASP A 39 -23.38 1.15 -6.19
C ASP A 39 -23.03 0.96 -7.67
N CYS A 40 -21.89 0.35 -7.96
CA CYS A 40 -21.42 0.10 -9.32
C CYS A 40 -21.87 -1.27 -9.89
N ARG A 41 -22.53 -2.12 -9.09
CA ARG A 41 -22.94 -3.48 -9.46
C ARG A 41 -21.78 -4.34 -9.97
N VAL A 42 -20.61 -4.19 -9.36
CA VAL A 42 -19.44 -5.01 -9.69
C VAL A 42 -19.43 -6.31 -8.87
N PRO A 43 -18.87 -7.40 -9.43
CA PRO A 43 -18.84 -8.68 -8.71
C PRO A 43 -17.91 -8.60 -7.50
N PRO A 44 -18.18 -9.41 -6.46
CA PRO A 44 -17.34 -9.48 -5.28
C PRO A 44 -15.94 -10.06 -5.62
N PRO A 45 -14.87 -9.57 -4.97
CA PRO A 45 -13.57 -10.23 -5.00
C PRO A 45 -13.67 -11.66 -4.45
N PRO A 46 -12.81 -12.60 -4.88
CA PRO A 46 -12.94 -14.03 -4.54
C PRO A 46 -13.05 -14.32 -3.04
N PHE A 47 -12.30 -13.59 -2.22
CA PHE A 47 -12.16 -13.91 -0.80
C PHE A 47 -13.18 -13.22 0.11
N ILE A 48 -13.87 -12.17 -0.34
CA ILE A 48 -14.72 -11.33 0.52
C ILE A 48 -15.91 -12.07 1.16
N LEU A 49 -16.25 -13.25 0.63
CA LEU A 49 -17.33 -14.10 1.14
C LEU A 49 -16.83 -15.24 2.04
N GLU A 50 -15.53 -15.44 2.15
CA GLU A 50 -14.94 -16.48 2.99
C GLU A 50 -14.83 -15.98 4.45
N ASP A 51 -15.15 -16.82 5.43
CA ASP A 51 -15.19 -16.46 6.86
C ASP A 51 -13.89 -15.80 7.35
N ALA A 52 -12.74 -16.30 6.88
CA ALA A 52 -11.45 -15.76 7.25
C ALA A 52 -11.23 -14.30 6.79
N PHE A 53 -11.98 -13.84 5.78
CA PHE A 53 -11.79 -12.53 5.12
C PHE A 53 -13.03 -11.64 5.17
N SER A 54 -14.22 -12.17 5.46
CA SER A 54 -15.52 -11.50 5.25
C SER A 54 -15.84 -10.37 6.22
N ASP A 55 -15.12 -10.24 7.35
CA ASP A 55 -15.38 -9.23 8.38
C ASP A 55 -15.33 -7.82 7.77
N PRO A 56 -16.35 -6.98 8.02
CA PRO A 56 -16.43 -5.62 7.46
C PRO A 56 -15.24 -4.72 7.77
N GLU A 57 -14.57 -4.92 8.91
CA GLU A 57 -13.44 -4.11 9.37
C GLU A 57 -12.07 -4.70 8.94
N LYS A 58 -12.03 -5.80 8.23
CA LYS A 58 -10.82 -6.30 7.61
C LYS A 58 -10.52 -5.55 6.32
N PRO A 59 -9.23 -5.41 5.92
CA PRO A 59 -8.88 -4.87 4.62
C PRO A 59 -9.50 -5.76 3.52
N VAL A 60 -9.99 -5.14 2.46
CA VAL A 60 -10.39 -5.88 1.27
C VAL A 60 -9.15 -6.49 0.62
N VAL A 61 -9.27 -7.75 0.21
CA VAL A 61 -8.20 -8.50 -0.47
C VAL A 61 -8.72 -9.21 -1.72
N GLY A 62 -7.80 -9.68 -2.56
CA GLY A 62 -8.16 -10.35 -3.81
C GLY A 62 -8.65 -9.39 -4.88
N VAL A 63 -8.32 -8.13 -4.76
CA VAL A 63 -8.61 -7.10 -5.75
C VAL A 63 -7.44 -6.94 -6.71
N THR A 64 -7.75 -6.85 -7.99
CA THR A 64 -6.77 -6.49 -9.02
C THR A 64 -6.37 -5.02 -8.88
N TRP A 65 -5.24 -4.65 -9.47
CA TRP A 65 -4.84 -3.24 -9.55
C TRP A 65 -5.91 -2.38 -10.25
N HIS A 66 -6.51 -2.90 -11.33
CA HIS A 66 -7.56 -2.20 -12.09
C HIS A 66 -8.81 -1.94 -11.26
N GLU A 67 -9.21 -2.89 -10.42
CA GLU A 67 -10.34 -2.72 -9.51
C GLU A 67 -10.05 -1.73 -8.38
N ALA A 68 -8.81 -1.70 -7.89
CA ALA A 68 -8.39 -0.70 -6.92
C ALA A 68 -8.43 0.71 -7.53
N VAL A 69 -8.03 0.88 -8.80
CA VAL A 69 -8.18 2.15 -9.54
C VAL A 69 -9.65 2.50 -9.73
N ALA A 70 -10.48 1.55 -10.17
CA ALA A 70 -11.93 1.79 -10.34
C ALA A 70 -12.60 2.23 -9.03
N TYR A 71 -12.19 1.66 -7.89
CA TYR A 71 -12.63 2.12 -6.57
C TYR A 71 -12.21 3.58 -6.30
N CYS A 72 -10.97 3.92 -6.63
CA CYS A 72 -10.48 5.30 -6.46
C CYS A 72 -11.30 6.29 -7.32
N ASP A 73 -11.58 5.96 -8.57
CA ASP A 73 -12.39 6.79 -9.47
C ASP A 73 -13.83 6.95 -8.95
N TRP A 74 -14.43 5.85 -8.49
CA TRP A 74 -15.75 5.88 -7.86
C TRP A 74 -15.81 6.78 -6.63
N LEU A 75 -14.81 6.68 -5.74
CA LEU A 75 -14.74 7.50 -4.53
C LEU A 75 -14.46 8.96 -4.88
N GLY A 76 -13.58 9.24 -5.85
CA GLY A 76 -13.24 10.57 -6.32
C GLY A 76 -14.44 11.34 -6.89
N ASN A 77 -15.42 10.63 -7.48
CA ASN A 77 -16.67 11.26 -7.94
C ASN A 77 -17.62 11.66 -6.80
N ARG A 78 -17.32 11.30 -5.55
CA ARG A 78 -18.16 11.53 -4.35
C ARG A 78 -17.55 12.50 -3.36
N VAL A 79 -16.28 12.78 -3.50
CA VAL A 79 -15.54 13.70 -2.62
C VAL A 79 -14.89 14.80 -3.44
N ALA A 80 -14.68 15.97 -2.85
CA ALA A 80 -13.93 17.03 -3.50
C ALA A 80 -12.44 16.67 -3.51
N GLY A 81 -11.88 16.50 -4.71
CA GLY A 81 -10.47 16.21 -4.93
C GLY A 81 -10.21 14.91 -5.69
N ARG A 82 -8.97 14.71 -6.11
CA ARG A 82 -8.56 13.56 -6.90
C ARG A 82 -8.15 12.40 -5.97
N ILE A 83 -8.99 11.37 -5.91
CA ILE A 83 -8.64 10.11 -5.22
C ILE A 83 -7.91 9.19 -6.19
N ARG A 84 -6.82 8.57 -5.73
CA ARG A 84 -6.00 7.64 -6.50
C ARG A 84 -5.24 6.67 -5.60
N LEU A 85 -4.58 5.70 -6.19
CA LEU A 85 -3.55 4.92 -5.50
C LEU A 85 -2.34 5.82 -5.18
N PRO A 86 -1.61 5.56 -4.10
CA PRO A 86 -0.33 6.23 -3.83
C PRO A 86 0.68 5.91 -4.92
N THR A 87 1.60 6.82 -5.21
CA THR A 87 2.85 6.45 -5.87
C THR A 87 3.71 5.63 -4.90
N GLU A 88 4.68 4.89 -5.42
CA GLU A 88 5.63 4.13 -4.60
C GLU A 88 6.38 5.05 -3.62
N ALA A 89 6.75 6.23 -4.07
CA ALA A 89 7.45 7.22 -3.26
C ALA A 89 6.57 7.81 -2.15
N GLU A 90 5.32 8.13 -2.45
CA GLU A 90 4.35 8.59 -1.44
C GLU A 90 4.10 7.52 -0.39
N TRP A 91 3.97 6.27 -0.83
CA TRP A 91 3.76 5.16 0.09
C TRP A 91 4.94 5.01 1.05
N GLU A 92 6.19 5.00 0.53
CA GLU A 92 7.38 4.83 1.38
C GLU A 92 7.57 6.00 2.35
N TRP A 93 7.37 7.25 1.86
CA TRP A 93 7.45 8.43 2.72
C TRP A 93 6.42 8.38 3.85
N ALA A 94 5.18 8.03 3.52
CA ALA A 94 4.09 7.90 4.48
C ALA A 94 4.33 6.76 5.48
N ALA A 95 4.83 5.61 5.01
CA ALA A 95 5.15 4.47 5.87
C ALA A 95 6.25 4.79 6.88
N ARG A 96 7.25 5.58 6.49
CA ARG A 96 8.32 6.02 7.41
C ARG A 96 7.83 6.89 8.56
N GLY A 97 6.70 7.57 8.43
CA GLY A 97 6.08 8.31 9.53
C GLY A 97 6.96 9.42 10.11
N GLY A 98 7.84 10.03 9.31
CA GLY A 98 8.80 11.05 9.74
C GLY A 98 10.15 10.49 10.23
N LEU A 99 10.34 9.17 10.27
CA LEU A 99 11.60 8.56 10.66
C LEU A 99 12.56 8.47 9.47
N GLU A 100 13.75 9.05 9.60
CA GLU A 100 14.81 8.95 8.59
C GLU A 100 15.59 7.65 8.71
N SER A 101 15.79 6.97 7.57
CA SER A 101 16.65 5.79 7.43
C SER A 101 16.31 4.60 8.35
N LYS A 102 15.10 4.58 8.94
CA LYS A 102 14.65 3.48 9.78
C LYS A 102 14.09 2.33 8.96
N ARG A 103 14.28 1.10 9.46
CA ARG A 103 13.81 -0.13 8.79
C ARG A 103 12.31 -0.23 8.72
N TYR A 104 11.66 0.04 9.85
CA TYR A 104 10.22 -0.15 10.04
C TYR A 104 9.53 1.16 10.40
N PRO A 105 8.21 1.24 10.30
CA PRO A 105 7.43 2.44 10.67
C PRO A 105 7.60 2.89 12.12
N TRP A 106 8.12 2.05 12.98
CA TRP A 106 8.39 2.32 14.40
C TRP A 106 9.88 2.48 14.75
N GLY A 107 10.79 2.24 13.81
CA GLY A 107 12.24 2.31 14.05
C GLY A 107 13.00 1.09 13.54
N ASP A 108 14.05 0.69 14.25
CA ASP A 108 14.92 -0.43 13.87
C ASP A 108 14.68 -1.70 14.70
N GLU A 109 13.85 -1.61 15.73
CA GLU A 109 13.49 -2.70 16.60
C GLU A 109 12.87 -3.87 15.82
N ALA A 110 13.38 -5.08 16.03
CA ALA A 110 12.88 -6.24 15.31
C ALA A 110 11.41 -6.52 15.65
N PRO A 111 10.55 -6.84 14.66
CA PRO A 111 9.15 -7.15 14.94
C PRO A 111 8.92 -8.32 15.91
N SER A 112 9.88 -9.24 16.04
CA SER A 112 9.84 -10.31 17.06
C SER A 112 9.90 -9.80 18.51
N GLU A 113 10.34 -8.56 18.70
CA GLU A 113 10.41 -7.89 20.00
C GLU A 113 9.14 -7.06 20.29
N ARG A 114 8.22 -7.01 19.34
CA ARG A 114 6.94 -6.31 19.46
C ARG A 114 5.78 -7.27 19.21
N PRO A 115 4.67 -7.14 19.95
CA PRO A 115 3.44 -7.88 19.66
C PRO A 115 2.86 -7.35 18.34
N PHE A 116 3.36 -7.82 17.21
CA PHE A 116 2.95 -7.39 15.89
C PHE A 116 2.00 -8.40 15.28
N ALA A 117 0.75 -8.00 15.14
CA ALA A 117 -0.32 -8.85 14.66
C ALA A 117 -0.25 -9.19 13.16
N GLY A 118 0.58 -8.47 12.40
CA GLY A 118 0.61 -8.57 10.95
C GLY A 118 1.30 -9.80 10.34
N TYR A 119 1.92 -10.68 11.16
CA TYR A 119 2.86 -11.70 10.65
C TYR A 119 2.53 -13.14 11.02
N ASP A 120 1.35 -13.39 11.53
CA ASP A 120 0.97 -14.75 11.92
C ASP A 120 0.34 -15.50 10.74
N THR A 121 1.17 -16.25 10.02
CA THR A 121 0.72 -17.10 8.91
C THR A 121 -0.26 -18.21 9.34
N GLN A 122 -0.38 -18.49 10.63
CA GLN A 122 -1.32 -19.49 11.15
C GLN A 122 -2.75 -18.96 11.23
N ARG A 123 -2.97 -17.65 11.16
CA ARG A 123 -4.29 -17.03 11.28
C ARG A 123 -5.20 -17.20 10.07
N GLY A 124 -4.67 -17.59 8.93
CA GLY A 124 -5.45 -17.84 7.72
C GLY A 124 -6.01 -16.59 7.03
N GLY A 125 -5.69 -15.37 7.48
CA GLY A 125 -6.15 -14.11 6.87
C GLY A 125 -5.65 -12.85 7.60
N PRO A 126 -5.89 -11.66 7.02
CA PRO A 126 -5.51 -10.40 7.64
C PRO A 126 -6.37 -10.12 8.89
N GLU A 127 -5.85 -9.28 9.79
CA GLU A 127 -6.61 -8.75 10.93
C GLU A 127 -7.52 -7.60 10.52
N ARG A 128 -8.42 -7.20 11.44
CA ARG A 128 -9.15 -5.93 11.34
C ARG A 128 -8.17 -4.77 11.33
N VAL A 129 -8.47 -3.75 10.54
CA VAL A 129 -7.63 -2.54 10.48
C VAL A 129 -7.58 -1.83 11.83
N GLY A 130 -6.46 -1.13 12.09
CA GLY A 130 -6.29 -0.32 13.28
C GLY A 130 -6.00 -1.08 14.57
N ARG A 131 -5.59 -2.35 14.47
CA ARG A 131 -5.22 -3.16 15.65
C ARG A 131 -3.84 -2.85 16.19
N ASN A 132 -2.95 -2.37 15.33
CA ASN A 132 -1.57 -2.06 15.66
C ASN A 132 -1.40 -0.58 16.02
N GLU A 133 -0.23 -0.23 16.55
CA GLU A 133 0.13 1.17 16.78
C GLU A 133 0.24 1.94 15.45
N THR A 134 -0.03 3.23 15.48
CA THR A 134 0.20 4.12 14.34
C THR A 134 1.69 4.43 14.19
N ASN A 135 2.09 4.75 12.96
CA ASN A 135 3.36 5.44 12.77
C ASN A 135 3.25 6.93 13.16
N GLY A 136 4.34 7.69 13.05
CA GLY A 136 4.39 9.09 13.43
C GLY A 136 3.45 10.02 12.65
N PHE A 137 2.88 9.58 11.52
CA PHE A 137 1.86 10.30 10.76
C PHE A 137 0.43 9.83 11.04
N GLY A 138 0.24 8.94 12.00
CA GLY A 138 -1.07 8.43 12.39
C GLY A 138 -1.64 7.38 11.44
N LEU A 139 -0.80 6.76 10.59
CA LEU A 139 -1.21 5.68 9.70
C LEU A 139 -1.10 4.33 10.40
N TYR A 140 -2.12 3.51 10.24
CA TYR A 140 -2.17 2.13 10.74
C TYR A 140 -1.81 1.13 9.64
N ASP A 141 -1.34 -0.02 10.07
CA ASP A 141 -1.21 -1.24 9.26
C ASP A 141 -0.33 -1.08 8.01
N VAL A 142 0.63 -0.14 8.04
CA VAL A 142 1.57 0.10 6.93
C VAL A 142 2.70 -0.93 6.85
N ALA A 143 2.78 -1.84 7.82
CA ALA A 143 3.74 -2.93 7.83
C ALA A 143 3.05 -4.24 8.18
N GLY A 144 3.11 -5.23 7.30
CA GLY A 144 2.31 -6.45 7.43
C GLY A 144 0.85 -6.24 6.99
N GLY A 145 -0.08 -7.00 7.51
CA GLY A 145 -1.47 -6.94 7.09
C GLY A 145 -1.65 -7.38 5.63
N VAL A 146 -1.65 -6.46 4.70
CA VAL A 146 -1.77 -6.75 3.27
C VAL A 146 -0.74 -6.01 2.44
N HIS A 147 -0.31 -6.60 1.32
CA HIS A 147 0.38 -5.85 0.27
C HIS A 147 -0.55 -4.77 -0.27
N GLU A 148 -0.05 -3.56 -0.40
CA GLU A 148 -0.82 -2.42 -0.88
C GLU A 148 -0.38 -2.03 -2.29
N TRP A 149 -1.32 -2.03 -3.24
CA TRP A 149 -1.09 -1.57 -4.59
C TRP A 149 -0.67 -0.11 -4.64
N CYS A 150 0.36 0.18 -5.45
CA CYS A 150 0.76 1.54 -5.83
C CYS A 150 0.42 1.80 -7.31
N SER A 151 0.40 3.08 -7.70
CA SER A 151 0.12 3.48 -9.09
C SER A 151 1.21 3.09 -10.07
N ASP A 152 2.45 2.98 -9.61
CA ASP A 152 3.65 2.85 -10.42
C ASP A 152 3.74 1.50 -11.12
N PHE A 153 4.25 1.49 -12.35
CA PHE A 153 4.84 0.29 -12.90
C PHE A 153 6.13 -0.05 -12.14
N TYR A 154 6.46 -1.33 -12.08
CA TYR A 154 7.65 -1.80 -11.41
C TYR A 154 8.82 -1.97 -12.38
N ASP A 155 9.97 -1.37 -12.05
CA ASP A 155 11.28 -1.69 -12.59
C ASP A 155 12.26 -1.78 -11.42
N ALA A 156 13.04 -2.87 -11.37
CA ALA A 156 14.01 -3.10 -10.30
C ALA A 156 15.12 -2.04 -10.25
N ARG A 157 15.43 -1.39 -11.38
CA ARG A 157 16.48 -0.39 -11.51
C ARG A 157 15.98 1.04 -11.51
N TYR A 158 14.66 1.26 -11.33
CA TYR A 158 14.07 2.60 -11.42
C TYR A 158 14.76 3.62 -10.53
N TYR A 159 15.22 3.23 -9.34
CA TYR A 159 15.89 4.14 -8.40
C TYR A 159 17.19 4.73 -8.93
N CYS A 160 17.84 4.09 -9.91
CA CYS A 160 19.06 4.61 -10.55
C CYS A 160 18.82 5.87 -11.41
N PHE A 161 17.58 6.10 -11.85
CA PHE A 161 17.20 7.21 -12.75
C PHE A 161 15.89 7.89 -12.38
N SER A 162 15.38 7.61 -11.20
CA SER A 162 14.18 8.25 -10.66
C SER A 162 14.36 9.78 -10.60
N PRO A 163 13.41 10.56 -11.09
CA PRO A 163 13.45 12.02 -10.88
C PRO A 163 13.33 12.32 -9.38
N GLU A 164 13.92 13.44 -8.96
CA GLU A 164 13.86 13.87 -7.56
C GLU A 164 12.45 14.34 -7.18
N GLU A 165 11.72 14.97 -8.09
CA GLU A 165 10.43 15.58 -7.81
C GLU A 165 9.26 14.70 -8.28
N ASN A 166 8.38 14.34 -7.33
CA ASN A 166 7.17 13.56 -7.56
C ASN A 166 7.35 12.37 -8.52
N PRO A 167 8.29 11.45 -8.26
CA PRO A 167 8.58 10.35 -9.19
C PRO A 167 7.32 9.52 -9.47
N PRO A 168 6.90 9.42 -10.77
CA PRO A 168 5.67 8.72 -11.14
C PRO A 168 5.84 7.21 -11.36
N GLY A 169 7.07 6.70 -11.23
CA GLY A 169 7.44 5.36 -11.68
C GLY A 169 7.77 5.31 -13.17
N PRO A 170 8.17 4.14 -13.68
CA PRO A 170 8.37 3.91 -15.10
C PRO A 170 7.12 4.19 -15.92
N VAL A 171 7.28 4.68 -17.16
CA VAL A 171 6.15 5.00 -18.06
C VAL A 171 5.41 3.73 -18.49
N THR A 172 6.11 2.60 -18.60
CA THR A 172 5.56 1.31 -19.02
C THR A 172 6.12 0.19 -18.17
N GLY A 173 5.42 -0.93 -18.13
CA GLY A 173 5.85 -2.14 -17.44
C GLY A 173 4.77 -3.22 -17.45
N GLU A 174 5.14 -4.43 -17.07
CA GLU A 174 4.22 -5.58 -16.98
C GLU A 174 3.62 -5.76 -15.58
N ARG A 175 4.27 -5.22 -14.58
CA ARG A 175 3.89 -5.39 -13.17
C ARG A 175 3.67 -4.03 -12.52
N ARG A 176 2.78 -4.00 -11.54
CA ARG A 176 2.57 -2.82 -10.69
C ARG A 176 3.27 -3.01 -9.35
N VAL A 177 3.75 -1.92 -8.79
CA VAL A 177 4.37 -1.90 -7.46
C VAL A 177 3.34 -2.26 -6.40
N SER A 178 3.79 -3.01 -5.39
CA SER A 178 3.08 -3.19 -4.13
C SER A 178 4.06 -3.06 -2.95
N ARG A 179 3.55 -2.63 -1.81
CA ARG A 179 4.36 -2.28 -0.65
C ARG A 179 3.77 -2.87 0.64
N GLY A 180 4.55 -2.84 1.73
CA GLY A 180 4.10 -3.12 3.09
C GLY A 180 4.25 -4.57 3.56
N GLY A 181 4.46 -5.52 2.68
CA GLY A 181 4.40 -6.95 3.02
C GLY A 181 2.98 -7.39 3.35
N SER A 182 2.82 -8.59 3.88
CA SER A 182 1.48 -9.11 4.21
C SER A 182 1.52 -10.11 5.36
N TRP A 183 0.34 -10.47 5.87
CA TRP A 183 0.14 -11.49 6.90
C TRP A 183 0.74 -12.86 6.54
N ARG A 184 0.93 -13.13 5.25
CA ARG A 184 1.50 -14.40 4.74
C ARG A 184 3.02 -14.42 4.69
N HIS A 185 3.66 -13.26 4.78
CA HIS A 185 5.10 -13.13 4.56
C HIS A 185 5.86 -12.90 5.86
N GLY A 186 7.13 -13.36 5.87
CA GLY A 186 8.01 -13.07 6.98
C GLY A 186 8.31 -11.57 7.12
N VAL A 187 8.63 -11.18 8.31
CA VAL A 187 8.91 -9.80 8.76
C VAL A 187 9.80 -8.99 7.81
N LYS A 188 10.78 -9.62 7.19
CA LYS A 188 11.71 -8.94 6.27
C LYS A 188 11.02 -8.22 5.10
N PHE A 189 9.81 -8.64 4.74
CA PHE A 189 9.03 -8.04 3.65
C PHE A 189 8.22 -6.81 4.07
N SER A 190 8.23 -6.45 5.35
CA SER A 190 7.48 -5.32 5.89
C SER A 190 8.35 -4.11 6.25
N ARG A 191 9.59 -4.10 5.78
CA ARG A 191 10.46 -2.92 5.89
C ARG A 191 9.91 -1.77 5.04
N CYS A 192 10.08 -0.53 5.51
CA CYS A 192 9.62 0.65 4.77
C CYS A 192 10.16 0.70 3.33
N ALA A 193 11.43 0.32 3.12
CA ALA A 193 12.06 0.32 1.80
C ALA A 193 11.75 -0.92 0.95
N GLN A 194 11.16 -1.98 1.52
CA GLN A 194 10.93 -3.23 0.80
C GLN A 194 10.01 -3.03 -0.40
N ARG A 195 10.52 -3.36 -1.58
CA ARG A 195 9.79 -3.28 -2.85
C ARG A 195 9.24 -4.64 -3.24
N SER A 196 8.00 -4.67 -3.67
CA SER A 196 7.34 -5.84 -4.25
C SER A 196 6.56 -5.45 -5.49
N SER A 197 6.14 -6.43 -6.26
CA SER A 197 5.35 -6.18 -7.47
C SER A 197 4.53 -7.41 -7.86
N LEU A 198 3.44 -7.18 -8.57
CA LEU A 198 2.58 -8.22 -9.09
C LEU A 198 1.99 -7.81 -10.44
N ASN A 199 1.63 -8.80 -11.26
CA ASN A 199 0.85 -8.56 -12.47
C ASN A 199 -0.48 -7.90 -12.10
N PRO A 200 -0.89 -6.78 -12.74
CA PRO A 200 -2.07 -6.00 -12.37
C PRO A 200 -3.40 -6.76 -12.47
N ALA A 201 -3.45 -7.86 -13.20
CA ALA A 201 -4.63 -8.69 -13.35
C ALA A 201 -4.75 -9.82 -12.31
N PHE A 202 -3.72 -10.04 -11.49
CA PHE A 202 -3.72 -11.14 -10.54
C PHE A 202 -4.44 -10.76 -9.23
N ARG A 203 -4.94 -11.78 -8.56
CA ARG A 203 -5.69 -11.68 -7.30
C ARG A 203 -5.07 -12.63 -6.27
N TYR A 204 -4.60 -12.07 -5.16
CA TYR A 204 -4.14 -12.88 -4.03
C TYR A 204 -4.84 -12.46 -2.75
N SER A 205 -5.02 -13.40 -1.84
CA SER A 205 -5.70 -13.19 -0.55
C SER A 205 -4.95 -12.26 0.42
N ASP A 206 -3.82 -11.75 0.01
CA ASP A 206 -2.97 -10.85 0.77
C ASP A 206 -2.64 -9.53 0.04
N PHE A 207 -3.36 -9.21 -1.06
CA PHE A 207 -3.24 -7.96 -1.81
C PHE A 207 -4.50 -7.11 -1.66
N GLY A 208 -4.32 -5.92 -1.10
CA GLY A 208 -5.31 -4.87 -0.96
C GLY A 208 -4.73 -3.53 -1.40
N PHE A 209 -5.25 -2.42 -0.86
CA PHE A 209 -4.78 -1.08 -1.20
C PHE A 209 -5.25 -0.03 -0.18
N ARG A 210 -4.58 1.12 -0.18
CA ARG A 210 -5.08 2.35 0.45
C ARG A 210 -5.15 3.46 -0.59
N VAL A 211 -5.88 4.53 -0.27
CA VAL A 211 -6.10 5.64 -1.19
C VAL A 211 -5.32 6.88 -0.77
N VAL A 212 -5.05 7.73 -1.75
CA VAL A 212 -4.48 9.07 -1.59
C VAL A 212 -5.45 10.09 -2.16
N LEU A 213 -5.58 11.22 -1.46
CA LEU A 213 -6.21 12.44 -1.96
C LEU A 213 -5.11 13.43 -2.34
N SER A 214 -5.01 13.76 -3.62
CA SER A 214 -4.11 14.82 -4.09
C SER A 214 -4.63 16.20 -3.70
N ALA A 215 -3.72 17.14 -3.42
CA ALA A 215 -4.08 18.53 -3.21
C ALA A 215 -4.79 19.10 -4.45
N VAL A 216 -5.79 19.96 -4.23
CA VAL A 216 -6.51 20.63 -5.32
C VAL A 216 -5.55 21.59 -6.03
N GLY A 217 -5.31 21.38 -7.34
CA GLY A 217 -4.47 22.27 -8.15
C GLY A 217 -3.26 21.60 -8.81
N GLU A 218 -3.05 20.30 -8.64
CA GLU A 218 -2.00 19.60 -9.40
C GLU A 218 -2.45 19.30 -10.83
N PRO A 219 -1.64 19.67 -11.85
CA PRO A 219 -1.89 19.22 -13.21
C PRO A 219 -1.81 17.70 -13.24
N GLY A 220 -2.82 17.08 -13.83
CA GLY A 220 -2.84 15.64 -14.06
C GLY A 220 -1.62 15.23 -14.89
N GLY A 221 -0.78 14.38 -14.36
CA GLY A 221 0.27 13.71 -15.11
C GLY A 221 -0.31 12.63 -16.02
#